data_ff8e09c521b8f349e37baa2773f6c9ef
#
_entry.id   ff8e09c521b8f349e37baa2773f6c9ef
#
_cell.length_a   1.000
_cell.length_b   1.000
_cell.length_c   1.000
_cell.angle_alpha   90.00
_cell.angle_beta   90.00
_cell.angle_gamma   90.00
#
_symmetry.space_group_name_H-M   'P 1'
#
loop_
_entity.id
_entity.type
_entity.pdbx_description
1 polymer ?
#
loop_
_entity_poly.entity_id
_entity_poly.type
_entity_poly.pdbx_seq_one_letter_code
_entity_poly.pdbx_strand_id
1 'polypeptide(L)'
;DYAYVVEESPPAPTVSMLIQAALARFERAAEAAGWLAAQARWGAGLLMLADASGDALSLELSASRHALRRPAAGRAHVVHANHFSDPATRAVEVDRAAVFGERAPRALRGRRVLASSEARGTRMEELAGRLRGVAGLDGLLGDHGAPGADRGQTLCVHSDYWNTVASVQLFPRRRTMRINLGYGCEAEWTDWKAG
;
A
#
# COMPACT_ATOMS: atom_id res chain seq x y z
N ASP A 1 3.45 0.16 -3.44
CA ASP A 1 4.15 -0.74 -2.48
C ASP A 1 4.62 -2.00 -3.19
N TYR A 2 5.49 -2.78 -2.57
CA TYR A 2 5.97 -4.08 -3.05
C TYR A 2 5.55 -5.20 -2.08
N ALA A 3 5.50 -6.43 -2.60
CA ALA A 3 5.27 -7.64 -1.81
C ALA A 3 6.49 -8.57 -1.92
N TYR A 4 6.68 -9.40 -0.93
CA TYR A 4 7.72 -10.45 -0.95
C TYR A 4 7.16 -11.70 -1.65
N VAL A 5 7.70 -12.01 -2.82
CA VAL A 5 7.28 -13.15 -3.65
C VAL A 5 8.40 -14.17 -3.82
N VAL A 6 8.03 -15.42 -4.04
CA VAL A 6 8.96 -16.54 -4.27
C VAL A 6 9.06 -16.94 -5.74
N GLU A 7 8.29 -16.33 -6.63
CA GLU A 7 8.35 -16.58 -8.06
C GLU A 7 9.48 -15.80 -8.75
N GLU A 8 10.00 -16.34 -9.83
CA GLU A 8 10.92 -15.63 -10.70
C GLU A 8 10.18 -14.64 -11.59
N SER A 9 10.83 -13.52 -11.87
CA SER A 9 10.28 -12.48 -12.74
C SER A 9 10.97 -12.51 -14.11
N PRO A 10 10.21 -12.54 -15.21
CA PRO A 10 10.80 -12.44 -16.55
C PRO A 10 11.41 -11.05 -16.78
N PRO A 11 12.33 -10.89 -17.74
CA PRO A 11 12.75 -9.57 -18.20
C PRO A 11 11.55 -8.79 -18.75
N ALA A 12 11.12 -7.77 -18.02
CA ALA A 12 9.98 -6.94 -18.35
C ALA A 12 10.07 -5.58 -17.63
N PRO A 13 9.26 -4.58 -17.99
CA PRO A 13 9.18 -3.33 -17.22
C PRO A 13 8.82 -3.57 -15.76
N THR A 14 9.42 -2.80 -14.85
CA THR A 14 9.03 -2.84 -13.44
C THR A 14 7.61 -2.33 -13.25
N VAL A 15 6.97 -2.75 -12.15
CA VAL A 15 5.63 -2.23 -11.79
C VAL A 15 5.64 -0.70 -11.71
N SER A 16 6.72 -0.07 -11.22
CA SER A 16 6.83 1.39 -11.13
C SER A 16 6.82 2.07 -12.51
N MET A 17 7.47 1.50 -13.52
CA MET A 17 7.42 2.02 -14.90
C MET A 17 6.01 1.88 -15.48
N LEU A 18 5.34 0.77 -15.23
CA LEU A 18 3.97 0.55 -15.68
C LEU A 18 2.99 1.54 -15.03
N ILE A 19 3.17 1.87 -13.74
CA ILE A 19 2.39 2.90 -13.06
C ILE A 19 2.51 4.25 -13.78
N GLN A 20 3.73 4.68 -14.11
CA GLN A 20 3.95 5.94 -14.84
C GLN A 20 3.24 5.93 -16.20
N ALA A 21 3.35 4.82 -16.94
CA ALA A 21 2.67 4.65 -18.22
C ALA A 21 1.14 4.66 -18.08
N ALA A 22 0.60 4.06 -17.02
CA ALA A 22 -0.84 4.05 -16.76
C ALA A 22 -1.36 5.46 -16.42
N LEU A 23 -0.65 6.20 -15.56
CA LEU A 23 -1.01 7.58 -15.21
C LEU A 23 -1.04 8.53 -16.41
N ALA A 24 -0.18 8.31 -17.41
CA ALA A 24 -0.16 9.10 -18.64
C ALA A 24 -1.29 8.75 -19.63
N ARG A 25 -1.97 7.61 -19.47
CA ARG A 25 -2.90 7.04 -20.47
C ARG A 25 -4.36 7.01 -20.03
N PHE A 26 -4.61 6.87 -18.73
CA PHE A 26 -5.94 6.57 -18.22
C PHE A 26 -6.41 7.59 -17.21
N GLU A 27 -7.66 8.01 -17.35
CA GLU A 27 -8.37 8.84 -16.38
C GLU A 27 -9.26 8.00 -15.44
N ARG A 28 -9.51 6.73 -15.80
CA ARG A 28 -10.39 5.84 -15.05
C ARG A 28 -9.59 4.74 -14.36
N ALA A 29 -9.83 4.60 -13.05
CA ALA A 29 -9.14 3.62 -12.22
C ALA A 29 -9.32 2.18 -12.71
N ALA A 30 -10.53 1.82 -13.14
CA ALA A 30 -10.82 0.48 -13.65
C ALA A 30 -10.10 0.16 -14.97
N GLU A 31 -10.00 1.12 -15.90
CA GLU A 31 -9.29 0.96 -17.17
C GLU A 31 -7.78 0.82 -16.93
N ALA A 32 -7.22 1.67 -16.07
CA ALA A 32 -5.83 1.59 -15.66
C ALA A 32 -5.51 0.22 -15.03
N ALA A 33 -6.36 -0.26 -14.13
CA ALA A 33 -6.19 -1.56 -13.49
C ALA A 33 -6.23 -2.72 -14.48
N GLY A 34 -7.18 -2.72 -15.42
CA GLY A 34 -7.29 -3.73 -16.48
C GLY A 34 -6.04 -3.75 -17.38
N TRP A 35 -5.57 -2.57 -17.78
CA TRP A 35 -4.35 -2.46 -18.58
C TRP A 35 -3.12 -2.95 -17.81
N LEU A 36 -2.92 -2.52 -16.54
CA LEU A 36 -1.81 -2.94 -15.69
C LEU A 36 -1.80 -4.46 -15.46
N ALA A 37 -2.98 -5.05 -15.24
CA ALA A 37 -3.12 -6.50 -15.06
C ALA A 37 -2.68 -7.30 -16.29
N ALA A 38 -2.89 -6.76 -17.49
CA ALA A 38 -2.55 -7.40 -18.77
C ALA A 38 -1.06 -7.27 -19.16
N GLN A 39 -0.28 -6.37 -18.53
CA GLN A 39 1.11 -6.18 -18.90
C GLN A 39 2.02 -7.28 -18.35
N ALA A 40 3.00 -7.72 -19.17
CA ALA A 40 4.18 -8.41 -18.66
C ALA A 40 4.93 -7.46 -17.72
N ARG A 41 5.41 -7.97 -16.58
CA ARG A 41 6.05 -7.14 -15.56
C ARG A 41 7.13 -7.87 -14.79
N TRP A 42 8.10 -7.11 -14.35
CA TRP A 42 9.13 -7.59 -13.44
C TRP A 42 8.78 -7.21 -12.00
N GLY A 43 8.81 -8.20 -11.10
CA GLY A 43 8.55 -8.02 -9.68
C GLY A 43 7.07 -8.04 -9.30
N ALA A 44 6.80 -7.64 -8.06
CA ALA A 44 5.48 -7.57 -7.48
C ALA A 44 5.13 -6.16 -7.04
N GLY A 45 3.85 -5.82 -7.02
CA GLY A 45 3.38 -4.50 -6.60
C GLY A 45 1.96 -4.54 -6.05
N LEU A 46 1.70 -3.59 -5.16
CA LEU A 46 0.42 -3.37 -4.49
C LEU A 46 0.00 -1.94 -4.77
N LEU A 47 -1.07 -1.76 -5.49
CA LEU A 47 -1.52 -0.46 -5.96
C LEU A 47 -2.91 -0.14 -5.42
N MET A 48 -3.07 1.11 -4.99
CA MET A 48 -4.37 1.69 -4.72
C MET A 48 -4.67 2.68 -5.85
N LEU A 49 -5.76 2.46 -6.57
CA LEU A 49 -6.18 3.32 -7.67
C LEU A 49 -7.50 3.99 -7.30
N ALA A 50 -7.59 5.28 -7.60
CA ALA A 50 -8.82 6.04 -7.45
C ALA A 50 -8.94 7.07 -8.58
N ASP A 51 -10.18 7.39 -8.97
CA ASP A 51 -10.45 8.39 -10.01
C ASP A 51 -11.45 9.47 -9.57
N ALA A 52 -11.65 10.47 -10.41
CA ALA A 52 -12.54 11.60 -10.14
C ALA A 52 -14.02 11.21 -10.06
N SER A 53 -14.43 10.05 -10.57
CA SER A 53 -15.82 9.58 -10.43
C SER A 53 -16.11 9.06 -9.02
N GLY A 54 -15.06 8.76 -8.24
CA GLY A 54 -15.15 8.16 -6.93
C GLY A 54 -14.95 6.64 -6.95
N ASP A 55 -14.60 6.05 -8.09
CA ASP A 55 -14.17 4.65 -8.14
C ASP A 55 -12.83 4.49 -7.42
N ALA A 56 -12.74 3.50 -6.55
CA ALA A 56 -11.53 3.17 -5.80
C ALA A 56 -11.36 1.66 -5.73
N LEU A 57 -10.15 1.19 -5.97
CA LEU A 57 -9.82 -0.23 -5.97
C LEU A 57 -8.39 -0.47 -5.55
N SER A 58 -8.12 -1.69 -5.10
CA SER A 58 -6.78 -2.22 -4.84
C SER A 58 -6.44 -3.25 -5.92
N LEU A 59 -5.25 -3.14 -6.50
CA LEU A 59 -4.72 -4.08 -7.49
C LEU A 59 -3.45 -4.72 -6.94
N GLU A 60 -3.48 -6.03 -6.81
CA GLU A 60 -2.34 -6.87 -6.47
C GLU A 60 -1.71 -7.40 -7.75
N LEU A 61 -0.41 -7.24 -7.89
CA LEU A 61 0.36 -7.69 -9.06
C LEU A 61 1.56 -8.51 -8.59
N SER A 62 1.74 -9.68 -9.20
CA SER A 62 3.00 -10.41 -9.19
C SER A 62 3.46 -10.63 -10.65
N ALA A 63 4.61 -11.25 -10.88
CA ALA A 63 5.08 -11.50 -12.23
C ALA A 63 4.06 -12.32 -13.05
N SER A 64 3.42 -13.30 -12.44
CA SER A 64 2.52 -14.25 -13.11
C SER A 64 1.04 -14.06 -12.78
N ARG A 65 0.69 -13.29 -11.73
CA ARG A 65 -0.68 -13.22 -11.20
C ARG A 65 -1.12 -11.80 -10.93
N HIS A 66 -2.43 -11.62 -10.86
CA HIS A 66 -3.04 -10.38 -10.40
C HIS A 66 -4.36 -10.66 -9.70
N ALA A 67 -4.76 -9.74 -8.84
CA ALA A 67 -6.08 -9.74 -8.22
C ALA A 67 -6.56 -8.30 -8.00
N LEU A 68 -7.85 -8.08 -8.19
CA LEU A 68 -8.47 -6.77 -8.03
C LEU A 68 -9.52 -6.84 -6.92
N ARG A 69 -9.42 -5.93 -5.96
CA ARG A 69 -10.40 -5.79 -4.87
C ARG A 69 -11.03 -4.40 -4.88
N ARG A 70 -12.32 -4.37 -4.64
CA ARG A 70 -13.10 -3.15 -4.42
C ARG A 70 -13.57 -3.08 -2.97
N PRO A 71 -14.03 -1.93 -2.48
CA PRO A 71 -14.73 -1.87 -1.21
C PRO A 71 -15.82 -2.95 -1.14
N ALA A 72 -15.88 -3.70 -0.05
CA ALA A 72 -16.94 -4.69 0.16
C ALA A 72 -18.31 -4.00 0.23
N ALA A 73 -19.37 -4.73 -0.03
CA ALA A 73 -20.74 -4.21 0.04
C ALA A 73 -21.00 -3.55 1.41
N GLY A 74 -21.49 -2.31 1.39
CA GLY A 74 -21.73 -1.51 2.58
C GLY A 74 -20.50 -0.86 3.20
N ARG A 75 -19.31 -1.04 2.64
CA ARG A 75 -18.07 -0.37 3.07
C ARG A 75 -17.69 0.75 2.10
N ALA A 76 -17.22 1.87 2.64
CA ALA A 76 -16.78 3.02 1.87
C ALA A 76 -15.25 3.08 1.71
N HIS A 77 -14.54 1.99 2.01
CA HIS A 77 -13.08 1.93 1.94
C HIS A 77 -12.57 0.58 1.48
N VAL A 78 -11.39 0.58 0.92
CA VAL A 78 -10.52 -0.58 0.74
C VAL A 78 -9.15 -0.20 1.27
N VAL A 79 -8.49 -1.10 1.98
CA VAL A 79 -7.14 -0.89 2.51
C VAL A 79 -6.18 -1.94 1.98
N HIS A 80 -4.89 -1.58 1.94
CA HIS A 80 -3.83 -2.49 1.57
C HIS A 80 -2.55 -2.16 2.35
N ALA A 81 -1.81 -3.18 2.72
CA ALA A 81 -0.45 -3.07 3.27
C ALA A 81 0.54 -3.77 2.30
N ASN A 82 1.67 -4.26 2.77
CA ASN A 82 2.72 -4.86 1.93
C ASN A 82 2.62 -6.40 1.86
N HIS A 83 1.42 -6.97 1.86
CA HIS A 83 1.17 -8.40 1.68
C HIS A 83 -0.06 -8.62 0.81
N PHE A 84 -0.11 -9.72 0.11
CA PHE A 84 -1.26 -10.08 -0.70
C PHE A 84 -2.45 -10.51 0.15
N SER A 85 -3.63 -10.13 -0.27
CA SER A 85 -4.90 -10.47 0.40
C SER A 85 -5.70 -11.53 -0.37
N ASP A 86 -5.59 -11.53 -1.71
CA ASP A 86 -6.32 -12.47 -2.56
C ASP A 86 -5.64 -13.85 -2.60
N PRO A 87 -6.38 -14.95 -2.52
CA PRO A 87 -5.81 -16.31 -2.56
C PRO A 87 -4.96 -16.59 -3.80
N ALA A 88 -5.30 -16.01 -4.97
CA ALA A 88 -4.57 -16.25 -6.20
C ALA A 88 -3.16 -15.65 -6.16
N THR A 89 -3.01 -14.42 -5.66
CA THR A 89 -1.71 -13.74 -5.53
C THR A 89 -0.93 -14.23 -4.32
N ARG A 90 -1.61 -14.59 -3.23
CA ARG A 90 -0.98 -15.21 -2.05
C ARG A 90 -0.27 -16.54 -2.34
N ALA A 91 -0.69 -17.25 -3.38
CA ALA A 91 -0.05 -18.52 -3.76
C ALA A 91 1.42 -18.36 -4.21
N VAL A 92 1.87 -17.14 -4.54
CA VAL A 92 3.26 -16.82 -4.90
C VAL A 92 3.96 -15.89 -3.90
N GLU A 93 3.30 -15.56 -2.80
CA GLU A 93 3.89 -14.79 -1.70
C GLU A 93 4.83 -15.67 -0.86
N VAL A 94 5.77 -15.06 -0.15
CA VAL A 94 6.56 -15.79 0.85
C VAL A 94 5.65 -16.43 1.90
N ASP A 95 6.06 -17.56 2.44
CA ASP A 95 5.30 -18.25 3.49
C ASP A 95 5.06 -17.31 4.69
N ARG A 96 3.87 -17.36 5.26
CA ARG A 96 3.50 -16.51 6.41
C ARG A 96 4.35 -16.73 7.65
N ALA A 97 4.92 -17.92 7.81
CA ALA A 97 5.84 -18.25 8.88
C ALA A 97 7.29 -17.86 8.55
N ALA A 98 7.58 -17.42 7.31
CA ALA A 98 8.93 -17.03 6.90
C ALA A 98 9.49 -15.94 7.81
N VAL A 99 10.75 -16.10 8.18
CA VAL A 99 11.51 -15.16 9.02
C VAL A 99 12.71 -14.61 8.27
N PHE A 100 13.11 -13.40 8.59
CA PHE A 100 14.34 -12.81 8.09
C PHE A 100 15.55 -13.58 8.61
N GLY A 101 16.34 -14.13 7.68
CA GLY A 101 17.54 -14.92 7.98
C GLY A 101 18.78 -14.05 8.28
N GLU A 102 19.93 -14.72 8.39
CA GLU A 102 21.22 -14.13 8.75
C GLU A 102 21.73 -13.02 7.80
N ARG A 103 21.32 -13.05 6.52
CA ARG A 103 21.67 -12.03 5.54
C ARG A 103 20.86 -10.73 5.69
N ALA A 104 19.76 -10.77 6.44
CA ALA A 104 18.97 -9.59 6.69
C ALA A 104 19.68 -8.61 7.63
N PRO A 105 19.34 -7.31 7.59
CA PRO A 105 19.79 -6.35 8.59
C PRO A 105 19.50 -6.83 10.00
N ARG A 106 20.44 -6.56 10.93
CA ARG A 106 20.39 -7.07 12.30
C ARG A 106 19.06 -6.82 13.00
N ALA A 107 18.46 -5.64 12.79
CA ALA A 107 17.18 -5.26 13.38
C ALA A 107 15.99 -6.13 12.92
N LEU A 108 16.13 -6.85 11.81
CA LEU A 108 15.06 -7.69 11.23
C LEU A 108 15.23 -9.18 11.49
N ARG A 109 16.45 -9.66 11.78
CA ARG A 109 16.77 -11.09 11.91
C ARG A 109 15.83 -11.78 12.89
N GLY A 110 15.32 -12.95 12.51
CA GLY A 110 14.40 -13.72 13.32
C GLY A 110 12.97 -13.17 13.40
N ARG A 111 12.70 -11.96 12.90
CA ARG A 111 11.33 -11.44 12.81
C ARG A 111 10.60 -12.07 11.62
N ARG A 112 9.29 -12.29 11.74
CA ARG A 112 8.47 -12.73 10.61
C ARG A 112 8.47 -11.67 9.50
N VAL A 113 8.64 -12.10 8.24
CA VAL A 113 8.73 -11.20 7.08
C VAL A 113 7.48 -10.33 6.94
N LEU A 114 6.30 -10.92 7.12
CA LEU A 114 5.01 -10.24 6.92
C LEU A 114 4.44 -9.59 8.19
N ALA A 115 5.07 -9.76 9.37
CA ALA A 115 4.49 -9.33 10.65
C ALA A 115 4.09 -7.84 10.67
N SER A 116 4.98 -6.94 10.24
CA SER A 116 4.71 -5.51 10.20
C SER A 116 3.57 -5.18 9.22
N SER A 117 3.55 -5.84 8.06
CA SER A 117 2.52 -5.62 7.06
C SER A 117 1.14 -6.09 7.54
N GLU A 118 1.06 -7.27 8.15
CA GLU A 118 -0.17 -7.83 8.70
C GLU A 118 -0.73 -6.95 9.82
N ALA A 119 0.12 -6.52 10.76
CA ALA A 119 -0.27 -5.64 11.86
C ALA A 119 -0.83 -4.30 11.36
N ARG A 120 -0.14 -3.66 10.40
CA ARG A 120 -0.59 -2.40 9.78
C ARG A 120 -1.89 -2.59 9.00
N GLY A 121 -2.04 -3.68 8.25
CA GLY A 121 -3.26 -3.99 7.51
C GLY A 121 -4.46 -4.13 8.44
N THR A 122 -4.34 -4.90 9.52
CA THR A 122 -5.36 -5.04 10.55
C THR A 122 -5.73 -3.69 11.17
N ARG A 123 -4.72 -2.91 11.56
CA ARG A 123 -4.94 -1.60 12.17
C ARG A 123 -5.60 -0.61 11.21
N MET A 124 -5.24 -0.60 9.93
CA MET A 124 -5.90 0.23 8.92
C MET A 124 -7.39 -0.12 8.77
N GLU A 125 -7.75 -1.40 8.74
CA GLU A 125 -9.16 -1.83 8.66
C GLU A 125 -9.97 -1.33 9.87
N GLU A 126 -9.42 -1.44 11.08
CA GLU A 126 -10.07 -0.94 12.30
C GLU A 126 -10.33 0.56 12.24
N LEU A 127 -9.31 1.34 11.85
CA LEU A 127 -9.38 2.79 11.83
C LEU A 127 -10.24 3.29 10.67
N ALA A 128 -10.08 2.73 9.46
CA ALA A 128 -10.83 3.11 8.29
C ALA A 128 -12.34 2.91 8.48
N GLY A 129 -12.75 1.84 9.17
CA GLY A 129 -14.15 1.59 9.53
C GLY A 129 -14.76 2.65 10.45
N ARG A 130 -13.95 3.40 11.16
CA ARG A 130 -14.36 4.46 12.09
C ARG A 130 -14.22 5.88 11.53
N LEU A 131 -13.57 6.03 10.39
CA LEU A 131 -13.35 7.35 9.77
C LEU A 131 -14.68 8.05 9.46
N ARG A 132 -14.72 9.34 9.75
CA ARG A 132 -15.80 10.25 9.37
C ARG A 132 -15.20 11.38 8.53
N GLY A 133 -15.29 11.23 7.22
CA GLY A 133 -14.75 12.20 6.27
C GLY A 133 -13.22 12.28 6.25
N VAL A 134 -12.72 13.28 5.55
CA VAL A 134 -11.27 13.47 5.28
C VAL A 134 -10.48 13.85 6.54
N ALA A 135 -11.11 14.57 7.48
CA ALA A 135 -10.41 15.06 8.68
C ALA A 135 -9.80 13.95 9.56
N GLY A 136 -10.31 12.72 9.47
CA GLY A 136 -9.75 11.58 10.20
C GLY A 136 -8.50 10.95 9.57
N LEU A 137 -8.15 11.30 8.31
CA LEU A 137 -7.03 10.68 7.60
C LEU A 137 -5.67 11.06 8.20
N ASP A 138 -5.51 12.28 8.69
CA ASP A 138 -4.27 12.73 9.33
C ASP A 138 -3.98 11.87 10.57
N GLY A 139 -4.99 11.66 11.41
CA GLY A 139 -4.90 10.80 12.58
C GLY A 139 -4.62 9.32 12.24
N LEU A 140 -5.22 8.81 11.14
CA LEU A 140 -4.94 7.46 10.66
C LEU A 140 -3.48 7.32 10.24
N LEU A 141 -2.97 8.25 9.43
CA LEU A 141 -1.59 8.20 8.92
C LEU A 141 -0.55 8.48 10.01
N GLY A 142 -0.93 9.14 11.10
CA GLY A 142 -0.10 9.36 12.28
C GLY A 142 -0.24 8.30 13.38
N ASP A 143 -1.04 7.23 13.17
CA ASP A 143 -1.37 6.26 14.23
C ASP A 143 -0.17 5.41 14.65
N HIS A 144 0.03 5.31 15.95
CA HIS A 144 1.07 4.52 16.60
C HIS A 144 0.54 3.25 17.31
N GLY A 145 -0.72 2.90 17.07
CA GLY A 145 -1.35 1.76 17.74
C GLY A 145 -1.64 2.02 19.23
N ALA A 146 -1.79 0.95 19.99
CA ALA A 146 -1.99 1.02 21.43
C ALA A 146 -0.69 1.41 22.16
N PRO A 147 -0.77 1.95 23.40
CA PRO A 147 0.41 2.15 24.24
C PRO A 147 1.25 0.86 24.36
N GLY A 148 2.56 0.96 24.11
CA GLY A 148 3.47 -0.17 24.11
C GLY A 148 3.53 -1.00 22.83
N ALA A 149 2.81 -0.61 21.77
CA ALA A 149 2.92 -1.27 20.47
C ALA A 149 4.34 -1.19 19.90
N ASP A 150 4.75 -2.24 19.17
CA ASP A 150 6.02 -2.22 18.44
C ASP A 150 5.96 -1.15 17.34
N ARG A 151 6.76 -0.11 17.50
CA ARG A 151 6.83 1.04 16.59
C ARG A 151 7.21 0.67 15.15
N GLY A 152 7.78 -0.50 14.92
CA GLY A 152 8.03 -1.06 13.58
C GLY A 152 6.80 -1.70 12.93
N GLN A 153 5.68 -1.81 13.64
CA GLN A 153 4.44 -2.43 13.19
C GLN A 153 3.25 -1.47 13.18
N THR A 154 3.47 -0.17 13.38
CA THR A 154 2.45 0.87 13.39
C THR A 154 2.27 1.50 12.01
N LEU A 155 1.22 2.30 11.79
CA LEU A 155 1.00 3.00 10.52
C LEU A 155 2.02 4.12 10.34
N CYS A 156 2.24 4.92 11.38
CA CYS A 156 3.36 5.84 11.45
C CYS A 156 4.55 5.10 12.08
N VAL A 157 5.47 4.63 11.27
CA VAL A 157 6.59 3.77 11.69
C VAL A 157 7.75 4.60 12.21
N HIS A 158 8.21 4.27 13.43
CA HIS A 158 9.42 4.80 14.05
C HIS A 158 10.25 3.63 14.59
N SER A 159 11.15 3.09 13.80
CA SER A 159 11.95 1.93 14.22
C SER A 159 13.40 2.06 13.82
N ASP A 160 14.25 1.16 14.31
CA ASP A 160 15.67 1.13 14.01
C ASP A 160 15.99 0.82 12.54
N TYR A 161 15.01 0.39 11.75
CA TYR A 161 15.23 0.02 10.36
C TYR A 161 14.27 0.71 9.39
N TRP A 162 12.98 0.64 9.62
CA TRP A 162 11.98 1.31 8.80
C TRP A 162 11.44 2.54 9.50
N ASN A 163 11.25 3.60 8.73
CA ASN A 163 10.65 4.83 9.21
C ASN A 163 9.69 5.37 8.17
N THR A 164 8.58 5.97 8.63
CA THR A 164 7.72 6.75 7.75
C THR A 164 8.47 8.02 7.36
N VAL A 165 8.70 8.20 6.07
CA VAL A 165 9.42 9.36 5.53
C VAL A 165 8.51 10.34 4.79
N ALA A 166 7.30 9.91 4.45
CA ALA A 166 6.28 10.75 3.86
C ALA A 166 4.90 10.10 4.00
N SER A 167 3.87 10.92 4.01
CA SER A 167 2.48 10.52 3.89
C SER A 167 1.79 11.36 2.82
N VAL A 168 0.94 10.75 2.01
CA VAL A 168 0.26 11.41 0.89
C VAL A 168 -1.23 11.14 0.95
N GLN A 169 -2.01 12.18 0.72
CA GLN A 169 -3.45 12.10 0.54
C GLN A 169 -3.81 12.61 -0.85
N LEU A 170 -4.50 11.80 -1.65
CA LEU A 170 -4.90 12.15 -3.00
C LEU A 170 -6.42 12.39 -3.04
N PHE A 171 -6.83 13.49 -3.66
CA PHE A 171 -8.24 13.88 -3.85
C PHE A 171 -8.53 14.03 -5.36
N PRO A 172 -8.74 12.93 -6.11
CA PRO A 172 -8.84 12.97 -7.57
C PRO A 172 -9.95 13.91 -8.06
N ARG A 173 -11.12 13.90 -7.41
CA ARG A 173 -12.24 14.79 -7.77
C ARG A 173 -11.91 16.27 -7.63
N ARG A 174 -11.05 16.63 -6.69
CA ARG A 174 -10.60 18.01 -6.45
C ARG A 174 -9.35 18.37 -7.24
N ARG A 175 -8.71 17.38 -7.86
CA ARG A 175 -7.38 17.48 -8.48
C ARG A 175 -6.35 18.06 -7.51
N THR A 176 -6.40 17.63 -6.26
CA THR A 176 -5.50 18.08 -5.20
C THR A 176 -4.81 16.88 -4.53
N MET A 177 -3.65 17.17 -3.99
CA MET A 177 -2.86 16.26 -3.17
C MET A 177 -2.41 17.00 -1.93
N ARG A 178 -2.37 16.32 -0.80
CA ARG A 178 -1.66 16.77 0.41
C ARG A 178 -0.49 15.84 0.65
N ILE A 179 0.64 16.42 0.99
CA ILE A 179 1.86 15.67 1.33
C ILE A 179 2.40 16.15 2.67
N ASN A 180 2.82 15.21 3.47
CA ASN A 180 3.57 15.41 4.70
C ASN A 180 4.92 14.75 4.51
N LEU A 181 6.01 15.50 4.64
CA LEU A 181 7.38 14.99 4.53
C LEU A 181 7.94 14.79 5.94
N GLY A 182 8.14 13.53 6.31
CA GLY A 182 8.54 13.10 7.64
C GLY A 182 7.49 12.18 8.27
N TYR A 183 7.48 12.12 9.59
CA TYR A 183 6.51 11.30 10.32
C TYR A 183 5.11 11.91 10.25
N GLY A 184 4.12 11.10 9.91
CA GLY A 184 2.73 11.54 9.81
C GLY A 184 2.15 12.13 11.09
N CYS A 185 2.75 11.83 12.24
CA CYS A 185 2.36 12.33 13.55
C CYS A 185 2.96 13.70 13.93
N GLU A 186 3.99 14.17 13.24
CA GLU A 186 4.79 15.33 13.67
C GLU A 186 4.87 16.44 12.60
N ALA A 187 4.90 16.07 11.32
CA ALA A 187 5.17 17.01 10.25
C ALA A 187 3.90 17.73 9.76
N GLU A 188 4.09 18.91 9.19
CA GLU A 188 3.01 19.71 8.60
C GLU A 188 2.60 19.17 7.22
N TRP A 189 1.32 19.36 6.88
CA TRP A 189 0.77 19.00 5.59
C TRP A 189 0.85 20.16 4.61
N THR A 190 1.42 19.92 3.44
CA THR A 190 1.46 20.87 2.32
C THR A 190 0.44 20.48 1.26
N ASP A 191 -0.36 21.43 0.82
CA ASP A 191 -1.36 21.23 -0.22
C ASP A 191 -0.79 21.52 -1.61
N TRP A 192 -1.11 20.65 -2.56
CA TRP A 192 -0.77 20.78 -3.96
C TRP A 192 -2.03 20.69 -4.81
N LYS A 193 -2.11 21.55 -5.84
CA LYS A 193 -3.19 21.51 -6.82
C LYS A 193 -2.61 21.30 -8.21
N ALA A 194 -3.15 20.33 -8.94
CA ALA A 194 -2.82 20.16 -10.34
C ALA A 194 -3.39 21.35 -11.14
N GLY A 195 -2.59 21.92 -12.02
CA GLY A 195 -3.00 22.98 -12.93
C GLY A 195 -4.09 22.54 -13.91
#